data_71bc90396179433e744dc5e92037d63b
#
_entry.id   71bc90396179433e744dc5e92037d63b
#
_cell.length_a   1.000
_cell.length_b   1.000
_cell.length_c   1.000
_cell.angle_alpha   90.00
_cell.angle_beta   90.00
_cell.angle_gamma   90.00
#
_symmetry.space_group_name_H-M   'P 1'
#
loop_
_entity.id
_entity.type
_entity.pdbx_description
1 polymer ?
#
loop_
_entity_poly.entity_id
_entity_poly.type
_entity_poly.pdbx_seq_one_letter_code
_entity_poly.pdbx_strand_id
1 'polypeptide(L)'
;FEQMDFALDQGVNFWDTAELYAVPPRKETYGDTEEIIGNWFEKTKKRDKVILATKVAGPSRDYLRNGENSFIGKNLNSALHNSLKRLKTDYIDLYQLHWPERKVNSFGKLGYVHEENEWNQFEDILGELNKYVKEGKIRYVGLSNETPWGTMSYLKISKDKNLPRMMSIQNPYNLLNR
;
A
#
# COMPACT_ATOMS: atom_id res chain seq x y z
N PHE A 1 -18.97 -11.76 -3.97
CA PHE A 1 -19.37 -10.69 -4.89
C PHE A 1 -20.59 -9.92 -4.40
N GLU A 2 -21.58 -10.56 -3.81
CA GLU A 2 -22.80 -9.92 -3.29
C GLU A 2 -22.50 -8.74 -2.35
N GLN A 3 -21.52 -8.87 -1.46
CA GLN A 3 -21.09 -7.78 -0.57
C GLN A 3 -20.54 -6.58 -1.35
N MET A 4 -19.78 -6.83 -2.44
CA MET A 4 -19.23 -5.78 -3.29
C MET A 4 -20.32 -5.06 -4.07
N ASP A 5 -21.26 -5.83 -4.62
CA ASP A 5 -22.41 -5.26 -5.34
C ASP A 5 -23.26 -4.41 -4.39
N PHE A 6 -23.58 -4.96 -3.21
CA PHE A 6 -24.35 -4.23 -2.19
C PHE A 6 -23.62 -2.97 -1.71
N ALA A 7 -22.32 -3.04 -1.42
CA ALA A 7 -21.54 -1.88 -0.98
C ALA A 7 -21.59 -0.75 -2.03
N LEU A 8 -21.37 -1.10 -3.29
CA LEU A 8 -21.40 -0.11 -4.37
C LEU A 8 -22.80 0.49 -4.56
N ASP A 9 -23.87 -0.32 -4.47
CA ASP A 9 -25.25 0.12 -4.57
C ASP A 9 -25.64 1.06 -3.41
N GLN A 10 -25.00 0.91 -2.24
CA GLN A 10 -25.15 1.82 -1.10
C GLN A 10 -24.21 3.03 -1.14
N GLY A 11 -23.47 3.23 -2.24
CA GLY A 11 -22.54 4.35 -2.41
C GLY A 11 -21.19 4.18 -1.73
N VAL A 12 -20.87 2.99 -1.19
CA VAL A 12 -19.57 2.68 -0.61
C VAL A 12 -18.61 2.26 -1.74
N ASN A 13 -17.94 3.25 -2.31
CA ASN A 13 -17.11 3.07 -3.50
C ASN A 13 -15.60 3.17 -3.25
N PHE A 14 -15.13 3.46 -2.04
CA PHE A 14 -13.72 3.43 -1.66
C PHE A 14 -13.39 2.06 -1.07
N TRP A 15 -12.64 1.25 -1.83
CA TRP A 15 -12.30 -0.12 -1.44
C TRP A 15 -10.83 -0.24 -1.13
N ASP A 16 -10.51 -0.76 0.06
CA ASP A 16 -9.15 -0.92 0.56
C ASP A 16 -8.78 -2.41 0.64
N THR A 17 -7.65 -2.75 0.04
CA THR A 17 -7.05 -4.08 0.09
C THR A 17 -5.53 -3.98 0.31
N ALA A 18 -4.81 -5.07 0.17
CA ALA A 18 -3.35 -5.11 0.20
C ALA A 18 -2.81 -6.37 -0.47
N GLU A 19 -1.59 -6.26 -1.00
CA GLU A 19 -0.82 -7.41 -1.52
C GLU A 19 -0.75 -8.56 -0.50
N LEU A 20 -0.65 -8.23 0.80
CA LEU A 20 -0.47 -9.21 1.88
C LEU A 20 -1.77 -9.91 2.30
N TYR A 21 -2.94 -9.37 1.96
CA TYR A 21 -4.21 -9.93 2.42
C TYR A 21 -4.59 -11.22 1.67
N ALA A 22 -5.23 -12.19 2.35
CA ALA A 22 -6.07 -12.11 3.54
C ALA A 22 -5.30 -12.03 4.88
N VAL A 23 -6.06 -11.74 5.98
CA VAL A 23 -5.58 -11.74 7.36
C VAL A 23 -6.19 -12.97 8.10
N PRO A 24 -5.40 -13.76 8.87
CA PRO A 24 -3.97 -13.62 9.09
C PRO A 24 -3.14 -13.91 7.82
N PRO A 25 -2.06 -13.13 7.59
CA PRO A 25 -1.27 -13.29 6.37
C PRO A 25 -0.50 -14.62 6.35
N ARG A 26 -0.65 -15.35 5.24
CA ARG A 26 0.00 -16.64 5.00
C ARG A 26 0.55 -16.70 3.58
N LYS A 27 1.55 -17.55 3.37
CA LYS A 27 2.13 -17.77 2.04
C LYS A 27 1.10 -18.25 1.01
N GLU A 28 0.13 -19.05 1.45
CA GLU A 28 -0.89 -19.67 0.60
C GLU A 28 -2.03 -18.73 0.22
N THR A 29 -2.20 -17.61 0.95
CA THR A 29 -3.38 -16.73 0.82
C THR A 29 -3.05 -15.28 0.55
N TYR A 30 -1.75 -14.91 0.47
CA TYR A 30 -1.42 -13.53 0.12
C TYR A 30 -1.83 -13.22 -1.33
N GLY A 31 -2.44 -12.08 -1.53
CA GLY A 31 -2.97 -11.66 -2.83
C GLY A 31 -4.40 -12.09 -3.11
N ASP A 32 -4.98 -13.01 -2.35
CA ASP A 32 -6.34 -13.53 -2.59
C ASP A 32 -7.39 -12.42 -2.64
N THR A 33 -7.29 -11.43 -1.75
CA THR A 33 -8.28 -10.34 -1.73
C THR A 33 -8.18 -9.44 -2.97
N GLU A 34 -6.98 -9.21 -3.48
CA GLU A 34 -6.79 -8.51 -4.75
C GLU A 34 -7.33 -9.33 -5.92
N GLU A 35 -7.12 -10.65 -5.94
CA GLU A 35 -7.67 -11.53 -6.98
C GLU A 35 -9.21 -11.57 -6.97
N ILE A 36 -9.81 -11.62 -5.78
CA ILE A 36 -11.28 -11.57 -5.63
C ILE A 36 -11.83 -10.26 -6.20
N ILE A 37 -11.20 -9.13 -5.88
CA ILE A 37 -11.59 -7.81 -6.40
C ILE A 37 -11.39 -7.77 -7.92
N GLY A 38 -10.25 -8.24 -8.41
CA GLY A 38 -9.95 -8.29 -9.84
C GLY A 38 -10.95 -9.14 -10.64
N ASN A 39 -11.34 -10.30 -10.09
CA ASN A 39 -12.36 -11.16 -10.69
C ASN A 39 -13.73 -10.46 -10.73
N TRP A 40 -14.05 -9.68 -9.71
CA TRP A 40 -15.26 -8.87 -9.70
C TRP A 40 -15.22 -7.77 -10.77
N PHE A 41 -14.10 -7.04 -10.91
CA PHE A 41 -13.92 -6.05 -11.97
C PHE A 41 -14.07 -6.67 -13.36
N GLU A 42 -13.43 -7.82 -13.58
CA GLU A 42 -13.51 -8.53 -14.88
C GLU A 42 -14.94 -8.95 -15.22
N LYS A 43 -15.68 -9.45 -14.22
CA LYS A 43 -17.08 -9.90 -14.39
C LYS A 43 -18.03 -8.73 -14.62
N THR A 44 -17.91 -7.66 -13.83
CA THR A 44 -18.92 -6.58 -13.79
C THR A 44 -18.61 -5.41 -14.70
N LYS A 45 -17.34 -5.26 -15.12
CA LYS A 45 -16.84 -4.10 -15.88
C LYS A 45 -17.02 -2.76 -15.15
N LYS A 46 -17.13 -2.76 -13.81
CA LYS A 46 -17.39 -1.58 -12.97
C LYS A 46 -16.11 -1.01 -12.32
N ARG A 47 -14.92 -1.22 -12.91
CA ARG A 47 -13.66 -0.70 -12.35
C ARG A 47 -13.68 0.83 -12.14
N ASP A 48 -14.28 1.56 -13.06
CA ASP A 48 -14.41 3.01 -13.04
C ASP A 48 -15.34 3.56 -11.96
N LYS A 49 -16.16 2.71 -11.34
CA LYS A 49 -17.06 3.08 -10.23
C LYS A 49 -16.40 3.00 -8.86
N VAL A 50 -15.20 2.43 -8.78
CA VAL A 50 -14.51 2.15 -7.53
C VAL A 50 -13.23 2.95 -7.41
N ILE A 51 -13.04 3.62 -6.27
CA ILE A 51 -11.77 4.18 -5.85
C ILE A 51 -11.01 3.06 -5.15
N LEU A 52 -10.01 2.51 -5.82
CA LEU A 52 -9.29 1.33 -5.38
C LEU A 52 -8.01 1.71 -4.66
N ALA A 53 -7.92 1.32 -3.39
CA ALA A 53 -6.69 1.39 -2.60
C ALA A 53 -6.09 -0.01 -2.43
N THR A 54 -4.79 -0.13 -2.63
CA THR A 54 -4.01 -1.31 -2.22
C THR A 54 -2.66 -0.90 -1.65
N LYS A 55 -1.90 -1.87 -1.11
CA LYS A 55 -0.69 -1.58 -0.34
C LYS A 55 0.43 -2.55 -0.70
N VAL A 56 1.64 -2.00 -0.82
CA VAL A 56 2.86 -2.81 -0.89
C VAL A 56 3.34 -3.16 0.51
N ALA A 57 3.60 -4.42 0.78
CA ALA A 57 4.12 -4.88 2.06
C ALA A 57 5.57 -4.42 2.26
N GLY A 58 5.85 -3.90 3.45
CA GLY A 58 7.21 -3.62 3.90
C GLY A 58 8.00 -4.89 4.30
N PRO A 59 9.19 -4.73 4.89
CA PRO A 59 10.04 -5.84 5.32
C PRO A 59 9.35 -6.81 6.29
N SER A 60 9.95 -8.00 6.48
CA SER A 60 9.58 -9.04 7.45
C SER A 60 8.67 -10.18 6.96
N ARG A 61 8.52 -10.36 5.65
CA ARG A 61 7.81 -11.53 5.09
C ARG A 61 8.69 -12.19 4.02
N ASP A 62 9.35 -13.27 4.37
CA ASP A 62 10.29 -14.02 3.54
C ASP A 62 9.65 -14.65 2.30
N TYR A 63 8.35 -14.96 2.36
CA TYR A 63 7.61 -15.51 1.24
C TYR A 63 7.14 -14.48 0.19
N LEU A 64 7.21 -13.18 0.51
CA LEU A 64 6.92 -12.13 -0.46
C LEU A 64 8.18 -11.78 -1.23
N ARG A 65 8.13 -11.88 -2.56
CA ARG A 65 9.26 -11.51 -3.43
C ARG A 65 10.62 -12.04 -2.97
N ASN A 66 10.65 -13.30 -2.47
CA ASN A 66 11.84 -13.97 -1.91
C ASN A 66 12.48 -13.22 -0.72
N GLY A 67 11.68 -12.53 0.08
CA GLY A 67 12.15 -11.76 1.24
C GLY A 67 12.69 -10.35 0.90
N GLU A 68 12.77 -10.01 -0.37
CA GLU A 68 13.19 -8.69 -0.84
C GLU A 68 12.02 -7.70 -0.82
N ASN A 69 11.82 -6.99 0.28
CA ASN A 69 10.64 -6.16 0.53
C ASN A 69 10.94 -4.65 0.58
N SER A 70 11.90 -4.20 -0.21
CA SER A 70 12.28 -2.80 -0.35
C SER A 70 11.23 -2.02 -1.17
N PHE A 71 11.09 -0.72 -0.89
CA PHE A 71 10.18 0.18 -1.62
C PHE A 71 10.82 0.85 -2.84
N ILE A 72 11.93 0.30 -3.33
CA ILE A 72 12.60 0.79 -4.54
C ILE A 72 12.93 -0.32 -5.52
N GLY A 73 13.28 0.08 -6.74
CA GLY A 73 13.83 -0.79 -7.78
C GLY A 73 12.93 -1.99 -8.13
N LYS A 74 13.54 -3.15 -8.29
CA LYS A 74 12.86 -4.37 -8.73
C LYS A 74 11.75 -4.82 -7.78
N ASN A 75 11.90 -4.57 -6.49
CA ASN A 75 10.95 -5.00 -5.46
C ASN A 75 9.64 -4.24 -5.56
N LEU A 76 9.70 -2.90 -5.59
CA LEU A 76 8.51 -2.09 -5.77
C LEU A 76 7.86 -2.33 -7.14
N ASN A 77 8.68 -2.45 -8.18
CA ASN A 77 8.21 -2.78 -9.54
C ASN A 77 7.41 -4.10 -9.54
N SER A 78 7.98 -5.17 -8.99
CA SER A 78 7.32 -6.48 -8.95
C SER A 78 6.04 -6.44 -8.11
N ALA A 79 6.06 -5.77 -6.95
CA ALA A 79 4.89 -5.61 -6.09
C ALA A 79 3.74 -4.94 -6.83
N LEU A 80 4.00 -3.77 -7.44
CA LEU A 80 3.00 -3.02 -8.18
C LEU A 80 2.41 -3.81 -9.35
N HIS A 81 3.27 -4.39 -10.20
CA HIS A 81 2.78 -5.12 -11.37
C HIS A 81 2.03 -6.40 -11.00
N ASN A 82 2.44 -7.09 -9.94
CA ASN A 82 1.71 -8.25 -9.43
C ASN A 82 0.33 -7.84 -8.87
N SER A 83 0.24 -6.72 -8.15
CA SER A 83 -1.05 -6.17 -7.69
C SER A 83 -1.95 -5.79 -8.86
N LEU A 84 -1.45 -5.06 -9.85
CA LEU A 84 -2.21 -4.73 -11.06
C LEU A 84 -2.72 -5.98 -11.79
N LYS A 85 -1.89 -7.03 -11.88
CA LYS A 85 -2.27 -8.31 -12.49
C LYS A 85 -3.38 -9.01 -11.70
N ARG A 86 -3.27 -9.13 -10.37
CA ARG A 86 -4.31 -9.73 -9.52
C ARG A 86 -5.61 -8.94 -9.57
N LEU A 87 -5.51 -7.62 -9.51
CA LEU A 87 -6.64 -6.69 -9.58
C LEU A 87 -7.24 -6.53 -10.98
N LYS A 88 -6.58 -7.10 -12.01
CA LYS A 88 -7.02 -7.03 -13.43
C LYS A 88 -7.36 -5.60 -13.88
N THR A 89 -6.48 -4.66 -13.55
CA THR A 89 -6.61 -3.24 -13.87
C THR A 89 -5.28 -2.64 -14.26
N ASP A 90 -5.30 -1.57 -15.04
CA ASP A 90 -4.09 -0.87 -15.49
C ASP A 90 -3.63 0.20 -14.50
N TYR A 91 -4.47 0.55 -13.51
CA TYR A 91 -4.16 1.60 -12.55
C TYR A 91 -4.75 1.34 -11.16
N ILE A 92 -4.10 1.92 -10.16
CA ILE A 92 -4.52 1.95 -8.75
C ILE A 92 -4.78 3.42 -8.37
N ASP A 93 -5.92 3.69 -7.71
CA ASP A 93 -6.24 5.06 -7.31
C ASP A 93 -5.40 5.51 -6.12
N LEU A 94 -5.19 4.66 -5.12
CA LEU A 94 -4.33 4.94 -3.97
C LEU A 94 -3.40 3.76 -3.68
N TYR A 95 -2.09 3.98 -3.88
CA TYR A 95 -1.07 2.98 -3.57
C TYR A 95 -0.35 3.35 -2.29
N GLN A 96 -0.42 2.48 -1.28
CA GLN A 96 0.05 2.77 0.07
C GLN A 96 1.28 1.95 0.43
N LEU A 97 2.23 2.55 1.16
CA LEU A 97 3.30 1.84 1.85
C LEU A 97 2.71 1.25 3.13
N HIS A 98 2.64 -0.09 3.22
CA HIS A 98 1.86 -0.80 4.25
C HIS A 98 2.42 -0.64 5.67
N TRP A 99 3.75 -0.57 5.81
CA TRP A 99 4.49 -0.19 7.02
C TRP A 99 5.90 0.24 6.63
N PRO A 100 6.61 1.03 7.48
CA PRO A 100 7.95 1.53 7.17
C PRO A 100 8.99 0.42 6.93
N GLU A 101 9.99 0.70 6.09
CA GLU A 101 11.17 -0.17 5.96
C GLU A 101 12.04 -0.15 7.22
N ARG A 102 12.13 0.99 7.86
CA ARG A 102 12.86 1.14 9.12
C ARG A 102 12.08 0.55 10.29
N LYS A 103 12.79 0.19 11.35
CA LYS A 103 12.17 -0.32 12.58
C LYS A 103 11.33 0.78 13.24
N VAL A 104 10.09 0.46 13.51
CA VAL A 104 9.14 1.29 14.25
C VAL A 104 8.30 0.41 15.18
N ASN A 105 7.69 1.00 16.19
CA ASN A 105 6.65 0.31 16.96
C ASN A 105 5.36 0.27 16.15
N SER A 106 5.02 -0.91 15.68
CA SER A 106 3.81 -1.15 14.91
C SER A 106 3.10 -2.42 15.39
N PHE A 107 1.84 -2.58 15.03
CA PHE A 107 1.05 -3.78 15.29
C PHE A 107 0.97 -4.18 16.78
N GLY A 108 0.82 -3.19 17.67
CA GLY A 108 0.64 -3.41 19.11
C GLY A 108 1.90 -3.78 19.90
N LYS A 109 3.08 -3.70 19.29
CA LYS A 109 4.33 -3.89 20.01
C LYS A 109 4.60 -2.72 20.96
N LEU A 110 4.88 -3.05 22.22
CA LEU A 110 5.28 -2.10 23.26
C LEU A 110 6.81 -2.07 23.38
N GLY A 111 7.35 -0.91 23.74
CA GLY A 111 8.78 -0.71 23.94
C GLY A 111 9.56 -0.63 22.61
N TYR A 112 10.19 0.51 22.37
CA TYR A 112 11.05 0.69 21.20
C TYR A 112 12.51 0.33 21.57
N VAL A 113 13.09 -0.55 20.77
CA VAL A 113 14.53 -0.82 20.81
C VAL A 113 15.11 -0.30 19.49
N HIS A 114 16.03 0.66 19.60
CA HIS A 114 16.71 1.20 18.43
C HIS A 114 17.60 0.14 17.79
N GLU A 115 17.50 0.03 16.47
CA GLU A 115 18.40 -0.78 15.65
C GLU A 115 18.87 0.10 14.50
N GLU A 116 20.18 0.17 14.32
CA GLU A 116 20.77 0.80 13.14
C GLU A 116 20.69 -0.18 11.97
N ASN A 117 19.63 -0.08 11.20
CA ASN A 117 19.45 -0.84 9.98
C ASN A 117 19.48 0.09 8.77
N GLU A 118 20.06 -0.38 7.70
CA GLU A 118 19.95 0.31 6.41
C GLU A 118 18.50 0.27 5.92
N TRP A 119 18.02 1.41 5.46
CA TRP A 119 16.71 1.55 4.85
C TRP A 119 16.77 2.65 3.78
N ASN A 120 15.89 2.56 2.79
CA ASN A 120 15.86 3.54 1.71
C ASN A 120 15.36 4.89 2.22
N GLN A 121 16.01 5.95 1.76
CA GLN A 121 15.65 7.29 2.16
C GLN A 121 14.28 7.69 1.58
N PHE A 122 13.57 8.56 2.25
CA PHE A 122 12.24 9.02 1.81
C PHE A 122 12.25 9.62 0.41
N GLU A 123 13.33 10.32 0.01
CA GLU A 123 13.49 10.89 -1.32
C GLU A 123 13.55 9.79 -2.39
N ASP A 124 14.31 8.72 -2.16
CA ASP A 124 14.45 7.61 -3.10
C ASP A 124 13.12 6.87 -3.28
N ILE A 125 12.42 6.61 -2.18
CA ILE A 125 11.08 5.98 -2.21
C ILE A 125 10.09 6.83 -2.99
N LEU A 126 10.03 8.14 -2.71
CA LEU A 126 9.16 9.05 -3.45
C LEU A 126 9.54 9.15 -4.93
N GLY A 127 10.84 9.14 -5.23
CA GLY A 127 11.36 9.11 -6.60
C GLY A 127 10.91 7.88 -7.38
N GLU A 128 10.95 6.69 -6.73
CA GLU A 128 10.45 5.45 -7.34
C GLU A 128 8.93 5.50 -7.57
N LEU A 129 8.17 5.91 -6.57
CA LEU A 129 6.70 6.05 -6.69
C LEU A 129 6.32 7.04 -7.81
N ASN A 130 7.09 8.14 -7.95
CA ASN A 130 6.86 9.15 -8.98
C ASN A 130 6.95 8.60 -10.41
N LYS A 131 7.78 7.58 -10.65
CA LYS A 131 7.86 6.91 -11.96
C LYS A 131 6.51 6.35 -12.34
N TYR A 132 5.88 5.61 -11.42
CA TYR A 132 4.59 4.96 -11.67
C TYR A 132 3.41 5.93 -11.67
N VAL A 133 3.52 7.05 -10.94
CA VAL A 133 2.54 8.16 -11.06
C VAL A 133 2.60 8.78 -12.45
N LYS A 134 3.81 9.04 -12.98
CA LYS A 134 4.00 9.56 -14.34
C LYS A 134 3.56 8.58 -15.43
N GLU A 135 3.71 7.28 -15.18
CA GLU A 135 3.22 6.22 -16.07
C GLU A 135 1.69 6.03 -16.02
N GLY A 136 1.00 6.71 -15.10
CA GLY A 136 -0.44 6.57 -14.91
C GLY A 136 -0.89 5.28 -14.22
N LYS A 137 0.06 4.48 -13.70
CA LYS A 137 -0.24 3.23 -12.96
C LYS A 137 -0.71 3.49 -11.54
N ILE A 138 -0.30 4.61 -10.95
CA ILE A 138 -0.70 5.08 -9.62
C ILE A 138 -1.25 6.49 -9.77
N ARG A 139 -2.43 6.76 -9.22
CA ARG A 139 -2.99 8.12 -9.17
C ARG A 139 -2.49 8.89 -7.96
N TYR A 140 -2.56 8.28 -6.79
CA TYR A 140 -2.15 8.87 -5.53
C TYR A 140 -1.35 7.90 -4.70
N VAL A 141 -0.46 8.41 -3.85
CA VAL A 141 0.36 7.63 -2.92
C VAL A 141 -0.06 7.92 -1.49
N GLY A 142 0.07 6.93 -0.61
CA GLY A 142 -0.30 7.05 0.80
C GLY A 142 0.59 6.23 1.72
N LEU A 143 0.36 6.39 3.00
CA LEU A 143 1.09 5.71 4.07
C LEU A 143 0.15 4.82 4.88
N SER A 144 0.72 3.81 5.52
CA SER A 144 0.06 3.01 6.54
C SER A 144 1.07 2.64 7.63
N ASN A 145 0.62 2.58 8.89
CA ASN A 145 1.45 2.26 10.04
C ASN A 145 2.72 3.12 10.17
N GLU A 146 2.67 4.33 9.64
CA GLU A 146 3.77 5.26 9.66
C GLU A 146 3.72 6.15 10.92
N THR A 147 4.89 6.59 11.37
CA THR A 147 5.01 7.51 12.51
C THR A 147 4.74 8.96 12.11
N PRO A 148 4.39 9.86 13.06
CA PRO A 148 4.27 11.29 12.77
C PRO A 148 5.56 11.87 12.18
N TRP A 149 6.73 11.46 12.68
CA TRP A 149 8.02 11.89 12.16
C TRP A 149 8.22 11.48 10.69
N GLY A 150 7.95 10.21 10.37
CA GLY A 150 8.10 9.73 9.00
C GLY A 150 7.09 10.38 8.05
N THR A 151 5.85 10.57 8.51
CA THR A 151 4.83 11.29 7.73
C THR A 151 5.27 12.71 7.40
N MET A 152 5.75 13.47 8.40
CA MET A 152 6.24 14.83 8.19
C MET A 152 7.47 14.87 7.29
N SER A 153 8.36 13.89 7.40
CA SER A 153 9.54 13.75 6.53
C SER A 153 9.14 13.56 5.07
N TYR A 154 8.20 12.64 4.78
CA TYR A 154 7.64 12.44 3.43
C TYR A 154 7.01 13.73 2.89
N LEU A 155 6.19 14.41 3.68
CA LEU A 155 5.52 15.66 3.26
C LEU A 155 6.52 16.78 2.97
N LYS A 156 7.56 16.93 3.81
CA LYS A 156 8.62 17.92 3.61
C LYS A 156 9.38 17.65 2.33
N ILE A 157 9.88 16.43 2.13
CA ILE A 157 10.66 16.06 0.94
C ILE A 157 9.82 16.17 -0.32
N SER A 158 8.57 15.72 -0.28
CA SER A 158 7.63 15.86 -1.38
C SER A 158 7.52 17.32 -1.85
N LYS A 159 7.36 18.26 -0.90
CA LYS A 159 7.29 19.70 -1.18
C LYS A 159 8.62 20.25 -1.72
N ASP A 160 9.72 19.93 -1.03
CA ASP A 160 11.05 20.51 -1.35
C ASP A 160 11.60 20.03 -2.70
N LYS A 161 11.23 18.80 -3.11
CA LYS A 161 11.72 18.13 -4.33
C LYS A 161 10.68 18.02 -5.45
N ASN A 162 9.49 18.59 -5.25
CA ASN A 162 8.36 18.46 -6.20
C ASN A 162 8.07 17.00 -6.58
N LEU A 163 8.00 16.14 -5.57
CA LEU A 163 7.67 14.71 -5.68
C LEU A 163 6.22 14.47 -5.25
N PRO A 164 5.62 13.29 -5.53
CA PRO A 164 4.26 12.98 -5.15
C PRO A 164 4.01 13.17 -3.65
N ARG A 165 2.94 13.88 -3.31
CA ARG A 165 2.54 14.09 -1.92
C ARG A 165 1.82 12.85 -1.39
N MET A 166 2.20 12.40 -0.19
CA MET A 166 1.41 11.39 0.53
C MET A 166 0.02 11.97 0.87
N MET A 167 -1.02 11.39 0.27
CA MET A 167 -2.39 11.92 0.32
C MET A 167 -3.18 11.42 1.52
N SER A 168 -2.79 10.28 2.07
CA SER A 168 -3.47 9.64 3.21
C SER A 168 -2.47 8.96 4.13
N ILE A 169 -2.92 8.72 5.35
CA ILE A 169 -2.29 7.81 6.29
C ILE A 169 -3.36 6.90 6.89
N GLN A 170 -3.09 5.60 6.94
CA GLN A 170 -3.97 4.60 7.55
C GLN A 170 -3.27 4.00 8.78
N ASN A 171 -3.69 4.44 9.95
CA ASN A 171 -3.13 4.02 11.23
C ASN A 171 -4.22 3.50 12.16
N PRO A 172 -3.89 2.65 13.15
CA PRO A 172 -4.83 2.28 14.20
C PRO A 172 -5.31 3.53 14.95
N TYR A 173 -6.61 3.62 15.13
CA TYR A 173 -7.23 4.70 15.91
C TYR A 173 -8.37 4.16 16.76
N ASN A 174 -8.35 4.46 18.06
CA ASN A 174 -9.43 4.16 19.00
C ASN A 174 -9.33 5.12 20.20
N LEU A 175 -10.19 4.96 21.20
CA LEU A 175 -10.22 5.84 22.37
C LEU A 175 -8.92 5.84 23.19
N LEU A 176 -8.13 4.77 23.15
CA LEU A 176 -6.86 4.62 23.86
C LEU A 176 -5.64 4.90 22.95
N ASN A 177 -5.80 4.82 21.66
CA ASN A 177 -4.74 5.01 20.67
C ASN A 177 -5.14 6.13 19.72
N ARG A 178 -4.60 7.33 19.99
CA ARG A 178 -4.89 8.58 19.26
C ARG A 178 -3.64 9.18 18.67
#